data_68e55a5a8e9a81c4afdd325c4900f997
#
_entry.id   68e55a5a8e9a81c4afdd325c4900f997
#
_cell.length_a   1.000
_cell.length_b   1.000
_cell.length_c   1.000
_cell.angle_alpha   90.00
_cell.angle_beta   90.00
_cell.angle_gamma   90.00
#
_symmetry.space_group_name_H-M   'P 1'
#
loop_
_entity.id
_entity.type
_entity.pdbx_description
1 polymer ?
#
loop_
_entity_poly.entity_id
_entity_poly.type
_entity_poly.pdbx_seq_one_letter_code
_entity_poly.pdbx_strand_id
1 'polypeptide(L)'
;MLVLVGLCAFTGSKSSYGQEVKAVKNSGRVEIKPKADVVKTMAEQLVKKGFTAGDGYGEVWIRDLNTFVTVASTVNDKELIKKHLLTFFQFQQPDGGILDGYVPVKKGAVPYNYYHSALAPEYAGHKNTVETDQETSLIQAVAKYVRSTGDKSILNNKIGGVSVQKGLERAMDFLLTKRYNEKYGLLWGATTVDWGDVQPEHDWGVVLDENSHLTLDIYDNAMFIIAINDFLEIADLSKAEQKHWKDIKDKIAKNVRKHLWDKKNEKFIPHIYLNGSPFPDSFNESEIYYHGGTAVAIEAGLLSKAEVKVAYRKMQENVKKANAATIGLTIYPVYPQGFFKNGGMGPYSYQNGGDWTWFGGRMISQLIRYGLIDEACEALEPMLDRVLKNKGFYEWYTPDNKPQGSASFRGEAGVLWTAITDLEKKKS
;
A
#
# COMPACT_ATOMS: atom_id res chain seq x y z
N MET A 1 59.42 0.95 -58.60
CA MET A 1 59.46 0.76 -57.13
C MET A 1 57.99 0.74 -56.71
N LEU A 2 57.47 -0.48 -56.62
CA LEU A 2 56.06 -0.74 -56.27
C LEU A 2 55.91 -0.71 -54.74
N VAL A 3 54.90 0.01 -54.23
CA VAL A 3 54.45 -0.07 -52.86
C VAL A 3 53.10 -0.79 -52.84
N LEU A 4 53.09 -2.01 -52.24
CA LEU A 4 51.85 -2.73 -51.95
C LEU A 4 51.15 -2.13 -50.74
N VAL A 5 49.87 -1.79 -50.92
CA VAL A 5 48.95 -1.43 -49.80
C VAL A 5 48.20 -2.71 -49.41
N GLY A 6 48.43 -3.20 -48.21
CA GLY A 6 47.70 -4.32 -47.63
C GLY A 6 46.35 -3.86 -47.05
N LEU A 7 45.27 -4.44 -47.55
CA LEU A 7 43.92 -4.31 -46.98
C LEU A 7 43.80 -5.27 -45.78
N CYS A 8 43.71 -4.72 -44.53
CA CYS A 8 43.24 -5.50 -43.39
C CYS A 8 41.73 -5.46 -43.30
N ALA A 9 41.09 -6.60 -43.54
CA ALA A 9 39.66 -6.80 -43.29
C ALA A 9 39.40 -6.90 -41.77
N PHE A 10 38.65 -5.93 -41.24
CA PHE A 10 38.09 -6.02 -39.89
C PHE A 10 36.82 -6.89 -39.95
N THR A 11 36.92 -8.15 -39.54
CA THR A 11 35.75 -8.97 -39.22
C THR A 11 35.22 -8.58 -37.83
N GLY A 12 34.07 -7.92 -37.80
CA GLY A 12 33.43 -7.46 -36.60
C GLY A 12 32.91 -8.61 -35.71
N SER A 13 33.47 -8.79 -34.55
CA SER A 13 32.90 -9.61 -33.48
C SER A 13 31.78 -8.84 -32.77
N LYS A 14 30.59 -8.84 -33.33
CA LYS A 14 29.37 -8.40 -32.63
C LYS A 14 28.59 -9.63 -32.19
N SER A 15 28.95 -10.29 -31.11
CA SER A 15 28.06 -11.34 -30.57
C SER A 15 28.27 -11.71 -29.09
N SER A 16 29.37 -11.35 -28.42
CA SER A 16 29.60 -11.80 -27.04
C SER A 16 29.00 -10.91 -25.95
N TYR A 17 28.98 -9.60 -26.17
CA TYR A 17 28.50 -8.64 -25.16
C TYR A 17 26.99 -8.72 -24.87
N GLY A 18 26.17 -9.03 -25.87
CA GLY A 18 24.72 -9.17 -25.73
C GLY A 18 24.30 -10.49 -25.08
N GLN A 19 25.10 -11.55 -25.22
CA GLN A 19 24.84 -12.85 -24.61
C GLN A 19 25.32 -12.90 -23.16
N GLU A 20 26.47 -12.30 -22.82
CA GLU A 20 26.94 -12.19 -21.43
C GLU A 20 25.99 -11.31 -20.57
N VAL A 21 25.52 -10.18 -21.09
CA VAL A 21 24.57 -9.34 -20.38
C VAL A 21 23.20 -10.03 -20.18
N LYS A 22 22.77 -10.88 -21.12
CA LYS A 22 21.54 -11.69 -20.95
C LYS A 22 21.75 -12.84 -19.96
N ALA A 23 22.93 -13.48 -19.95
CA ALA A 23 23.25 -14.56 -19.02
C ALA A 23 23.36 -14.06 -17.57
N VAL A 24 23.98 -12.90 -17.34
CA VAL A 24 24.05 -12.26 -16.02
C VAL A 24 22.66 -11.83 -15.54
N LYS A 25 21.79 -11.30 -16.43
CA LYS A 25 20.40 -10.93 -16.11
C LYS A 25 19.50 -12.11 -15.73
N ASN A 26 19.78 -13.32 -16.23
CA ASN A 26 19.04 -14.52 -15.84
C ASN A 26 19.55 -15.16 -14.53
N SER A 27 20.79 -14.90 -14.11
CA SER A 27 21.37 -15.50 -12.90
C SER A 27 20.68 -15.03 -11.62
N GLY A 28 20.40 -13.73 -11.46
CA GLY A 28 19.73 -13.19 -10.26
C GLY A 28 18.35 -13.77 -10.03
N ARG A 29 17.56 -14.00 -11.09
CA ARG A 29 16.23 -14.64 -11.00
C ARG A 29 16.30 -16.11 -10.60
N VAL A 30 17.29 -16.84 -11.06
CA VAL A 30 17.47 -18.25 -10.71
C VAL A 30 17.87 -18.37 -9.24
N GLU A 31 18.64 -17.41 -8.75
CA GLU A 31 19.21 -17.41 -7.40
C GLU A 31 18.18 -17.15 -6.30
N ILE A 32 17.20 -16.23 -6.54
CA ILE A 32 16.16 -15.93 -5.54
C ILE A 32 15.00 -16.93 -5.54
N LYS A 33 14.82 -17.75 -6.59
CA LYS A 33 13.67 -18.64 -6.73
C LYS A 33 13.48 -19.59 -5.54
N PRO A 34 14.51 -20.32 -5.05
CA PRO A 34 14.33 -21.23 -3.91
C PRO A 34 13.87 -20.51 -2.64
N LYS A 35 14.39 -19.30 -2.39
CA LYS A 35 13.98 -18.47 -1.25
C LYS A 35 12.52 -18.03 -1.41
N ALA A 36 12.14 -17.57 -2.62
CA ALA A 36 10.80 -17.13 -2.93
C ALA A 36 9.77 -18.25 -2.78
N ASP A 37 10.05 -19.47 -3.25
CA ASP A 37 9.16 -20.61 -3.12
C ASP A 37 8.90 -20.96 -1.63
N VAL A 38 9.92 -20.90 -0.78
CA VAL A 38 9.78 -21.14 0.67
C VAL A 38 8.96 -20.03 1.32
N VAL A 39 9.28 -18.76 1.07
CA VAL A 39 8.56 -17.61 1.67
C VAL A 39 7.10 -17.58 1.21
N LYS A 40 6.83 -17.90 -0.06
CA LYS A 40 5.46 -18.02 -0.61
C LYS A 40 4.66 -19.07 0.15
N THR A 41 5.24 -20.26 0.36
CA THR A 41 4.61 -21.34 1.13
C THR A 41 4.35 -20.91 2.58
N MET A 42 5.31 -20.24 3.23
CA MET A 42 5.14 -19.69 4.58
C MET A 42 3.98 -18.68 4.65
N ALA A 43 3.85 -17.80 3.66
CA ALA A 43 2.77 -16.82 3.58
C ALA A 43 1.40 -17.50 3.43
N GLU A 44 1.28 -18.51 2.57
CA GLU A 44 0.07 -19.31 2.39
C GLU A 44 -0.34 -20.01 3.69
N GLN A 45 0.64 -20.62 4.39
CA GLN A 45 0.39 -21.30 5.68
C GLN A 45 -0.05 -20.31 6.76
N LEU A 46 0.51 -19.11 6.80
CA LEU A 46 0.12 -18.08 7.76
C LEU A 46 -1.29 -17.56 7.49
N VAL A 47 -1.57 -17.17 6.25
CA VAL A 47 -2.88 -16.60 5.87
C VAL A 47 -4.02 -17.59 6.01
N LYS A 48 -3.74 -18.89 5.81
CA LYS A 48 -4.73 -19.97 6.06
C LYS A 48 -5.22 -20.02 7.51
N LYS A 49 -4.43 -19.52 8.49
CA LYS A 49 -4.77 -19.60 9.93
C LYS A 49 -5.81 -18.58 10.40
N GLY A 50 -6.12 -17.54 9.60
CA GLY A 50 -7.11 -16.53 10.01
C GLY A 50 -7.00 -15.19 9.29
N PHE A 51 -7.75 -14.19 9.80
CA PHE A 51 -7.96 -12.91 9.13
C PHE A 51 -7.55 -11.69 9.98
N THR A 52 -7.11 -11.87 11.24
CA THR A 52 -6.51 -10.78 12.03
C THR A 52 -5.21 -10.31 11.39
N ALA A 53 -4.79 -9.07 11.63
CA ALA A 53 -3.55 -8.53 11.06
C ALA A 53 -2.31 -9.33 11.48
N GLY A 54 -2.24 -9.73 12.74
CA GLY A 54 -1.14 -10.51 13.32
C GLY A 54 -1.49 -11.04 14.71
N ASP A 55 -0.50 -11.61 15.41
CA ASP A 55 -0.71 -12.23 16.74
C ASP A 55 -1.00 -11.18 17.83
N GLY A 56 -0.58 -9.92 17.62
CA GLY A 56 -0.84 -8.80 18.54
C GLY A 56 -2.25 -8.21 18.39
N TYR A 57 -3.05 -8.64 17.43
CA TYR A 57 -4.35 -8.06 17.10
C TYR A 57 -5.48 -9.07 17.24
N GLY A 58 -6.59 -8.65 17.85
CA GLY A 58 -7.86 -9.38 17.83
C GLY A 58 -8.73 -9.02 16.63
N GLU A 59 -8.45 -7.89 16.01
CA GLU A 59 -9.23 -7.24 14.99
C GLU A 59 -8.92 -7.78 13.59
N VAL A 60 -9.94 -7.73 12.73
CA VAL A 60 -9.81 -7.82 11.27
C VAL A 60 -9.82 -6.37 10.75
N TRP A 61 -8.62 -5.84 10.46
CA TRP A 61 -8.46 -4.50 9.90
C TRP A 61 -8.65 -4.54 8.38
N ILE A 62 -9.39 -3.58 7.82
CA ILE A 62 -9.69 -3.59 6.38
C ILE A 62 -8.45 -3.28 5.53
N ARG A 63 -7.56 -2.42 6.01
CA ARG A 63 -6.31 -2.09 5.34
C ARG A 63 -5.43 -3.34 5.20
N ASP A 64 -5.30 -4.11 6.29
CA ASP A 64 -4.54 -5.37 6.27
C ASP A 64 -5.21 -6.43 5.41
N LEU A 65 -6.52 -6.65 5.59
CA LEU A 65 -7.27 -7.61 4.77
C LEU A 65 -7.10 -7.32 3.27
N ASN A 66 -7.13 -6.06 2.86
CA ASN A 66 -6.88 -5.64 1.48
C ASN A 66 -5.51 -6.12 0.95
N THR A 67 -4.48 -6.21 1.80
CA THR A 67 -3.14 -6.65 1.37
C THR A 67 -3.04 -8.15 1.15
N PHE A 68 -3.78 -8.96 1.90
CA PHE A 68 -3.67 -10.42 1.84
C PHE A 68 -4.91 -11.16 1.31
N VAL A 69 -5.99 -10.46 0.94
CA VAL A 69 -7.21 -11.10 0.43
C VAL A 69 -6.95 -11.96 -0.81
N THR A 70 -6.01 -11.59 -1.66
CA THR A 70 -5.64 -12.36 -2.86
C THR A 70 -5.07 -13.73 -2.47
N VAL A 71 -4.08 -13.78 -1.58
CA VAL A 71 -3.55 -15.05 -1.09
C VAL A 71 -4.57 -15.81 -0.26
N ALA A 72 -5.40 -15.13 0.54
CA ALA A 72 -6.48 -15.74 1.27
C ALA A 72 -7.42 -16.51 0.32
N SER A 73 -7.71 -15.96 -0.85
CA SER A 73 -8.56 -16.57 -1.88
C SER A 73 -7.96 -17.84 -2.52
N THR A 74 -6.67 -18.09 -2.35
CA THR A 74 -6.01 -19.32 -2.84
C THR A 74 -5.97 -20.43 -1.78
N VAL A 75 -6.07 -20.09 -0.49
CA VAL A 75 -5.85 -21.04 0.62
C VAL A 75 -7.05 -21.25 1.53
N ASN A 76 -8.11 -20.44 1.39
CA ASN A 76 -9.33 -20.53 2.18
C ASN A 76 -10.55 -20.70 1.28
N ASP A 77 -11.65 -21.17 1.89
CA ASP A 77 -12.96 -21.21 1.25
C ASP A 77 -13.42 -19.77 0.90
N LYS A 78 -13.90 -19.57 -0.32
CA LYS A 78 -14.36 -18.27 -0.81
C LYS A 78 -15.51 -17.69 0.02
N GLU A 79 -16.42 -18.54 0.55
CA GLU A 79 -17.53 -18.09 1.38
C GLU A 79 -17.06 -17.55 2.73
N LEU A 80 -15.96 -18.10 3.27
CA LEU A 80 -15.35 -17.56 4.48
C LEU A 80 -14.79 -16.14 4.23
N ILE A 81 -14.10 -15.93 3.12
CA ILE A 81 -13.56 -14.60 2.74
C ILE A 81 -14.70 -13.63 2.50
N LYS A 82 -15.71 -14.07 1.74
CA LYS A 82 -16.93 -13.29 1.47
C LYS A 82 -17.61 -12.86 2.77
N LYS A 83 -17.74 -13.75 3.76
CA LYS A 83 -18.27 -13.41 5.09
C LYS A 83 -17.50 -12.28 5.74
N HIS A 84 -16.16 -12.33 5.75
CA HIS A 84 -15.33 -11.25 6.32
C HIS A 84 -15.52 -9.92 5.60
N LEU A 85 -15.61 -9.93 4.27
CA LEU A 85 -15.87 -8.71 3.50
C LEU A 85 -17.28 -8.16 3.77
N LEU A 86 -18.30 -9.01 3.81
CA LEU A 86 -19.69 -8.60 4.09
C LEU A 86 -19.87 -8.02 5.50
N THR A 87 -19.04 -8.44 6.47
CA THR A 87 -19.10 -7.89 7.83
C THR A 87 -18.84 -6.38 7.84
N PHE A 88 -17.95 -5.84 7.02
CA PHE A 88 -17.75 -4.40 6.90
C PHE A 88 -19.01 -3.66 6.45
N PHE A 89 -19.79 -4.23 5.51
CA PHE A 89 -21.06 -3.64 5.08
C PHE A 89 -22.15 -3.73 6.14
N GLN A 90 -22.09 -4.71 7.06
CA GLN A 90 -23.01 -4.79 8.21
C GLN A 90 -22.80 -3.64 9.21
N PHE A 91 -21.65 -2.99 9.17
CA PHE A 91 -21.31 -1.83 9.98
C PHE A 91 -21.26 -0.51 9.17
N GLN A 92 -21.55 -0.55 7.86
CA GLN A 92 -21.50 0.68 7.05
C GLN A 92 -22.41 1.76 7.62
N GLN A 93 -21.84 2.94 7.85
CA GLN A 93 -22.57 4.07 8.44
C GLN A 93 -23.63 4.64 7.48
N PRO A 94 -24.65 5.33 7.99
CA PRO A 94 -25.71 5.92 7.15
C PRO A 94 -25.20 6.86 6.06
N ASP A 95 -24.10 7.57 6.29
CA ASP A 95 -23.45 8.45 5.32
C ASP A 95 -22.53 7.73 4.32
N GLY A 96 -22.33 6.42 4.47
CA GLY A 96 -21.49 5.60 3.61
C GLY A 96 -20.13 5.23 4.20
N GLY A 97 -19.74 5.82 5.33
CA GLY A 97 -18.46 5.55 5.99
C GLY A 97 -18.25 4.08 6.34
N ILE A 98 -17.03 3.59 6.15
CA ILE A 98 -16.61 2.21 6.42
C ILE A 98 -15.78 2.20 7.70
N LEU A 99 -15.93 1.14 8.51
CA LEU A 99 -15.09 0.93 9.68
C LEU A 99 -13.67 0.53 9.31
N ASP A 100 -12.72 0.89 10.17
CA ASP A 100 -11.32 0.47 10.05
C ASP A 100 -11.17 -1.03 10.32
N GLY A 101 -11.87 -1.53 11.34
CA GLY A 101 -11.82 -2.94 11.69
C GLY A 101 -12.99 -3.38 12.56
N TYR A 102 -13.09 -4.69 12.75
CA TYR A 102 -14.04 -5.31 13.66
C TYR A 102 -13.41 -6.45 14.45
N VAL A 103 -13.96 -6.72 15.62
CA VAL A 103 -13.49 -7.74 16.57
C VAL A 103 -14.70 -8.46 17.17
N PRO A 104 -14.61 -9.76 17.53
CA PRO A 104 -15.63 -10.40 18.33
C PRO A 104 -15.88 -9.65 19.65
N VAL A 105 -17.14 -9.38 19.99
CA VAL A 105 -17.53 -8.59 21.20
C VAL A 105 -16.81 -9.06 22.48
N LYS A 106 -16.52 -10.36 22.59
CA LYS A 106 -15.83 -10.95 23.76
C LYS A 106 -14.31 -10.75 23.77
N LYS A 107 -13.72 -10.17 22.70
CA LYS A 107 -12.26 -10.04 22.51
C LYS A 107 -11.77 -8.61 22.37
N GLY A 108 -12.61 -7.60 22.52
CA GLY A 108 -12.18 -6.20 22.46
C GLY A 108 -11.05 -5.94 23.45
N ALA A 109 -9.82 -5.80 22.95
CA ALA A 109 -8.61 -5.66 23.75
C ALA A 109 -8.09 -4.22 23.78
N VAL A 110 -8.57 -3.36 22.87
CA VAL A 110 -8.11 -1.98 22.74
C VAL A 110 -9.17 -1.04 23.31
N PRO A 111 -8.81 0.05 24.02
CA PRO A 111 -9.78 0.97 24.60
C PRO A 111 -10.38 1.92 23.54
N TYR A 112 -10.88 1.36 22.45
CA TYR A 112 -11.59 2.11 21.43
C TYR A 112 -13.06 2.33 21.76
N ASN A 113 -13.66 3.37 21.20
CA ASN A 113 -15.11 3.52 21.13
C ASN A 113 -15.64 2.57 20.05
N TYR A 114 -16.24 1.48 20.45
CA TYR A 114 -16.77 0.48 19.53
C TYR A 114 -18.19 0.80 19.07
N TYR A 115 -18.42 0.60 17.78
CA TYR A 115 -19.73 0.60 17.17
C TYR A 115 -20.35 -0.80 17.22
N HIS A 116 -21.65 -0.87 17.44
CA HIS A 116 -22.42 -2.11 17.40
C HIS A 116 -23.45 -2.07 16.29
N SER A 117 -23.72 -3.20 15.65
CA SER A 117 -24.69 -3.35 14.58
C SER A 117 -25.63 -4.51 14.87
N ALA A 118 -26.94 -4.26 14.74
CA ALA A 118 -27.91 -5.34 14.82
C ALA A 118 -27.76 -6.38 13.69
N LEU A 119 -27.07 -6.03 12.60
CA LEU A 119 -26.79 -6.94 11.49
C LEU A 119 -25.61 -7.85 11.75
N ALA A 120 -24.79 -7.55 12.78
CA ALA A 120 -23.61 -8.33 13.19
C ALA A 120 -23.44 -8.28 14.72
N PRO A 121 -24.39 -8.81 15.51
CA PRO A 121 -24.39 -8.66 16.98
C PRO A 121 -23.23 -9.37 17.67
N GLU A 122 -22.57 -10.29 17.01
CA GLU A 122 -21.40 -11.03 17.50
C GLU A 122 -20.08 -10.21 17.41
N TYR A 123 -20.09 -9.08 16.67
CA TYR A 123 -18.93 -8.23 16.46
C TYR A 123 -19.15 -6.82 17.00
N ALA A 124 -18.05 -6.17 17.33
CA ALA A 124 -17.95 -4.74 17.57
C ALA A 124 -16.97 -4.12 16.59
N GLY A 125 -17.25 -2.96 16.08
CA GLY A 125 -16.45 -2.29 15.07
C GLY A 125 -15.80 -1.00 15.57
N HIS A 126 -14.72 -0.60 14.93
CA HIS A 126 -13.99 0.62 15.21
C HIS A 126 -13.80 1.46 13.95
N LYS A 127 -13.93 2.79 14.05
CA LYS A 127 -13.68 3.75 12.97
C LYS A 127 -12.43 4.56 13.29
N ASN A 128 -11.41 4.45 12.44
CA ASN A 128 -10.33 5.42 12.39
C ASN A 128 -10.79 6.62 11.55
N THR A 129 -10.58 7.82 12.05
CA THR A 129 -10.93 9.06 11.31
C THR A 129 -9.70 9.87 10.90
N VAL A 130 -8.51 9.44 11.26
CA VAL A 130 -7.24 10.08 10.90
C VAL A 130 -6.96 9.89 9.41
N GLU A 131 -7.03 8.64 8.97
CA GLU A 131 -6.80 8.26 7.58
C GLU A 131 -8.11 8.17 6.77
N THR A 132 -7.98 8.31 5.47
CA THR A 132 -9.09 8.33 4.51
C THR A 132 -9.04 7.10 3.60
N ASP A 133 -8.58 5.97 4.12
CA ASP A 133 -8.29 4.77 3.34
C ASP A 133 -9.18 3.54 3.63
N GLN A 134 -10.07 3.57 4.62
CA GLN A 134 -10.91 2.43 4.95
C GLN A 134 -11.91 2.14 3.81
N GLU A 135 -12.54 3.17 3.30
CA GLU A 135 -13.47 3.10 2.16
C GLU A 135 -12.78 2.53 0.93
N THR A 136 -11.61 3.09 0.61
CA THR A 136 -10.83 2.67 -0.56
C THR A 136 -10.25 1.26 -0.40
N SER A 137 -9.85 0.88 0.81
CA SER A 137 -9.35 -0.46 1.11
C SER A 137 -10.44 -1.53 0.97
N LEU A 138 -11.69 -1.24 1.39
CA LEU A 138 -12.80 -2.19 1.22
C LEU A 138 -13.13 -2.39 -0.27
N ILE A 139 -13.19 -1.31 -1.06
CA ILE A 139 -13.42 -1.39 -2.50
C ILE A 139 -12.36 -2.27 -3.17
N GLN A 140 -11.09 -2.02 -2.88
CA GLN A 140 -9.96 -2.79 -3.41
C GLN A 140 -10.02 -4.26 -2.96
N ALA A 141 -10.35 -4.52 -1.69
CA ALA A 141 -10.45 -5.89 -1.16
C ALA A 141 -11.57 -6.67 -1.85
N VAL A 142 -12.75 -6.06 -2.07
CA VAL A 142 -13.84 -6.69 -2.83
C VAL A 142 -13.43 -6.95 -4.28
N ALA A 143 -12.76 -6.01 -4.93
CA ALA A 143 -12.28 -6.19 -6.30
C ALA A 143 -11.24 -7.32 -6.41
N LYS A 144 -10.29 -7.39 -5.48
CA LYS A 144 -9.32 -8.50 -5.40
C LYS A 144 -9.99 -9.84 -5.17
N TYR A 145 -11.02 -9.89 -4.30
CA TYR A 145 -11.84 -11.10 -4.10
C TYR A 145 -12.50 -11.53 -5.41
N VAL A 146 -13.19 -10.60 -6.09
CA VAL A 146 -13.87 -10.90 -7.38
C VAL A 146 -12.86 -11.40 -8.41
N ARG A 147 -11.71 -10.72 -8.56
CA ARG A 147 -10.65 -11.15 -9.50
C ARG A 147 -10.10 -12.54 -9.20
N SER A 148 -9.89 -12.83 -7.91
CA SER A 148 -9.23 -14.09 -7.49
C SER A 148 -10.18 -15.28 -7.53
N THR A 149 -11.47 -15.06 -7.25
CA THR A 149 -12.46 -16.15 -7.12
C THR A 149 -13.41 -16.27 -8.32
N GLY A 150 -13.53 -15.22 -9.12
CA GLY A 150 -14.56 -15.09 -10.17
C GLY A 150 -15.98 -14.83 -9.63
N ASP A 151 -16.17 -14.73 -8.31
CA ASP A 151 -17.48 -14.58 -7.68
C ASP A 151 -17.97 -13.12 -7.70
N LYS A 152 -18.55 -12.69 -8.84
CA LYS A 152 -19.26 -11.42 -8.94
C LYS A 152 -20.57 -11.37 -8.16
N SER A 153 -21.10 -12.50 -7.70
CA SER A 153 -22.37 -12.54 -6.98
C SER A 153 -22.32 -11.76 -5.65
N ILE A 154 -21.12 -11.56 -5.08
CA ILE A 154 -20.92 -10.73 -3.89
C ILE A 154 -21.55 -9.35 -4.05
N LEU A 155 -21.47 -8.75 -5.23
CA LEU A 155 -21.99 -7.40 -5.52
C LEU A 155 -23.50 -7.29 -5.35
N ASN A 156 -24.21 -8.40 -5.54
CA ASN A 156 -25.68 -8.47 -5.43
C ASN A 156 -26.15 -8.83 -4.01
N ASN A 157 -25.25 -9.23 -3.10
CA ASN A 157 -25.62 -9.49 -1.72
C ASN A 157 -26.24 -8.26 -1.08
N LYS A 158 -27.39 -8.42 -0.42
CA LYS A 158 -28.08 -7.34 0.28
C LYS A 158 -27.78 -7.35 1.76
N ILE A 159 -27.28 -6.26 2.28
CA ILE A 159 -27.01 -6.04 3.70
C ILE A 159 -27.91 -4.87 4.15
N GLY A 160 -28.82 -5.10 5.10
CA GLY A 160 -29.79 -4.11 5.50
C GLY A 160 -30.67 -3.57 4.32
N GLY A 161 -30.89 -4.39 3.28
CA GLY A 161 -31.64 -4.01 2.09
C GLY A 161 -30.82 -3.33 0.98
N VAL A 162 -29.55 -2.96 1.24
CA VAL A 162 -28.64 -2.30 0.29
C VAL A 162 -27.72 -3.34 -0.35
N SER A 163 -27.59 -3.35 -1.69
CA SER A 163 -26.62 -4.23 -2.35
C SER A 163 -25.17 -3.82 -2.04
N VAL A 164 -24.26 -4.78 -2.04
CA VAL A 164 -22.83 -4.50 -1.87
C VAL A 164 -22.33 -3.51 -2.90
N GLN A 165 -22.71 -3.64 -4.18
CA GLN A 165 -22.34 -2.63 -5.19
C GLN A 165 -22.75 -1.22 -4.80
N LYS A 166 -23.99 -1.04 -4.32
CA LYS A 166 -24.48 0.29 -3.85
C LYS A 166 -23.75 0.72 -2.56
N GLY A 167 -23.36 -0.25 -1.70
CA GLY A 167 -22.55 0.03 -0.52
C GLY A 167 -21.15 0.57 -0.90
N LEU A 168 -20.49 -0.02 -1.92
CA LEU A 168 -19.21 0.49 -2.44
C LEU A 168 -19.35 1.91 -3.03
N GLU A 169 -20.42 2.16 -3.79
CA GLU A 169 -20.70 3.50 -4.33
C GLU A 169 -20.90 4.52 -3.19
N ARG A 170 -21.69 4.18 -2.16
CA ARG A 170 -21.86 5.04 -0.97
C ARG A 170 -20.55 5.32 -0.23
N ALA A 171 -19.62 4.37 -0.19
CA ALA A 171 -18.31 4.57 0.40
C ALA A 171 -17.48 5.61 -0.39
N MET A 172 -17.54 5.58 -1.73
CA MET A 172 -16.91 6.62 -2.56
C MET A 172 -17.61 7.99 -2.41
N ASP A 173 -18.95 8.01 -2.34
CA ASP A 173 -19.72 9.24 -2.10
C ASP A 173 -19.40 9.86 -0.74
N PHE A 174 -19.17 9.03 0.30
CA PHE A 174 -18.69 9.50 1.61
C PHE A 174 -17.38 10.27 1.47
N LEU A 175 -16.40 9.74 0.74
CA LEU A 175 -15.13 10.42 0.51
C LEU A 175 -15.32 11.76 -0.20
N LEU A 176 -16.15 11.81 -1.23
CA LEU A 176 -16.41 13.02 -2.00
C LEU A 176 -17.24 14.07 -1.23
N THR A 177 -18.02 13.66 -0.24
CA THR A 177 -18.88 14.59 0.53
C THR A 177 -18.29 14.97 1.89
N LYS A 178 -17.48 14.11 2.50
CA LYS A 178 -16.95 14.28 3.86
C LYS A 178 -15.44 14.54 3.90
N ARG A 179 -14.72 14.13 2.87
CA ARG A 179 -13.24 14.16 2.84
C ARG A 179 -12.66 14.88 1.61
N TYR A 180 -13.49 15.63 0.89
CA TYR A 180 -13.05 16.32 -0.32
C TYR A 180 -12.87 17.83 -0.08
N ASN A 181 -11.72 18.35 -0.48
CA ASN A 181 -11.41 19.75 -0.44
C ASN A 181 -11.62 20.39 -1.82
N GLU A 182 -12.65 21.21 -1.96
CA GLU A 182 -13.04 21.84 -3.24
C GLU A 182 -11.95 22.76 -3.81
N LYS A 183 -11.19 23.47 -2.97
CA LYS A 183 -10.13 24.41 -3.40
C LYS A 183 -9.03 23.69 -4.17
N TYR A 184 -8.62 22.52 -3.70
CA TYR A 184 -7.55 21.73 -4.31
C TYR A 184 -8.09 20.62 -5.21
N GLY A 185 -9.34 20.22 -5.01
CA GLY A 185 -9.97 19.11 -5.72
C GLY A 185 -9.33 17.76 -5.38
N LEU A 186 -8.99 17.55 -4.11
CA LEU A 186 -8.33 16.39 -3.54
C LEU A 186 -9.00 15.93 -2.25
N LEU A 187 -8.80 14.67 -1.89
CA LEU A 187 -9.18 14.14 -0.58
C LEU A 187 -8.21 14.63 0.50
N TRP A 188 -8.71 14.78 1.72
CA TRP A 188 -7.95 15.17 2.90
C TRP A 188 -8.04 14.12 4.01
N GLY A 189 -6.96 14.01 4.78
CA GLY A 189 -6.85 13.27 6.04
C GLY A 189 -6.25 14.15 7.13
N ALA A 190 -5.71 13.55 8.19
CA ALA A 190 -4.91 14.26 9.19
C ALA A 190 -3.43 14.25 8.82
N THR A 191 -2.64 15.10 9.50
CA THR A 191 -1.19 15.05 9.43
C THR A 191 -0.68 13.77 10.08
N THR A 192 0.00 12.95 9.29
CA THR A 192 0.59 11.67 9.72
C THR A 192 1.96 11.50 9.08
N VAL A 193 2.61 10.39 9.35
CA VAL A 193 3.84 10.02 8.67
C VAL A 193 3.49 9.15 7.46
N ASP A 194 3.49 9.74 6.26
CA ASP A 194 3.10 9.09 5.00
C ASP A 194 1.67 8.52 5.11
N TRP A 195 1.50 7.20 5.10
CA TRP A 195 0.25 6.46 5.24
C TRP A 195 -0.18 6.22 6.70
N GLY A 196 0.54 6.79 7.65
CA GLY A 196 0.36 6.49 9.06
C GLY A 196 -0.94 6.99 9.65
N ASP A 197 -1.35 6.40 10.77
CA ASP A 197 -2.54 6.74 11.53
C ASP A 197 -2.22 7.43 12.86
N VAL A 198 -0.96 7.81 13.09
CA VAL A 198 -0.50 8.49 14.29
C VAL A 198 -0.37 9.99 14.01
N GLN A 199 -1.19 10.79 14.70
CA GLN A 199 -1.16 12.24 14.61
C GLN A 199 -0.04 12.83 15.49
N PRO A 200 0.62 13.94 15.09
CA PRO A 200 1.65 14.59 15.89
C PRO A 200 1.17 15.04 17.27
N GLU A 201 -0.09 15.47 17.37
CA GLU A 201 -0.70 16.09 18.54
C GLU A 201 -1.18 15.10 19.61
N HIS A 202 -1.20 13.79 19.30
CA HIS A 202 -1.78 12.78 20.16
C HIS A 202 -0.73 11.78 20.65
N ASP A 203 -0.79 11.43 21.93
CA ASP A 203 -0.01 10.32 22.50
C ASP A 203 -0.50 8.98 21.93
N TRP A 204 -1.81 8.92 21.70
CA TRP A 204 -2.52 7.73 21.29
C TRP A 204 -3.91 8.12 20.75
N GLY A 205 -4.40 7.34 19.82
CA GLY A 205 -5.75 7.53 19.29
C GLY A 205 -5.76 7.84 17.81
N VAL A 206 -6.83 7.39 17.16
CA VAL A 206 -7.03 7.42 15.71
C VAL A 206 -8.33 8.16 15.36
N VAL A 207 -8.73 9.12 16.21
CA VAL A 207 -9.93 9.94 16.04
C VAL A 207 -9.54 11.41 15.92
N LEU A 208 -10.10 12.09 14.93
CA LEU A 208 -9.92 13.53 14.75
C LEU A 208 -10.64 14.30 15.86
N ASP A 209 -10.00 15.36 16.35
CA ASP A 209 -10.56 16.34 17.27
C ASP A 209 -10.18 17.77 16.89
N GLU A 210 -10.45 18.74 17.75
CA GLU A 210 -10.18 20.16 17.52
C GLU A 210 -8.67 20.50 17.43
N ASN A 211 -7.79 19.62 17.89
CA ASN A 211 -6.33 19.81 17.82
C ASN A 211 -5.74 19.20 16.55
N SER A 212 -6.50 18.38 15.85
CA SER A 212 -6.00 17.69 14.65
C SER A 212 -5.67 18.67 13.52
N HIS A 213 -4.51 18.48 12.91
CA HIS A 213 -4.11 19.21 11.70
C HIS A 213 -4.49 18.40 10.46
N LEU A 214 -5.20 19.07 9.53
CA LEU A 214 -5.72 18.45 8.32
C LEU A 214 -4.80 18.69 7.13
N THR A 215 -4.62 17.66 6.32
CA THR A 215 -3.70 17.70 5.19
C THR A 215 -4.27 17.06 3.94
N LEU A 216 -3.67 17.44 2.81
CA LEU A 216 -3.77 16.70 1.55
C LEU A 216 -2.44 15.99 1.35
N ASP A 217 -2.48 14.70 1.11
CA ASP A 217 -1.32 13.84 0.89
C ASP A 217 -1.47 12.97 -0.35
N ILE A 218 -0.39 12.31 -0.73
CA ILE A 218 -0.38 11.44 -1.92
C ILE A 218 -1.03 10.09 -1.66
N TYR A 219 -0.92 9.55 -0.44
CA TYR A 219 -1.39 8.21 -0.13
C TYR A 219 -2.92 8.10 -0.28
N ASP A 220 -3.68 8.95 0.43
CA ASP A 220 -5.14 8.95 0.41
C ASP A 220 -5.69 9.13 -1.02
N ASN A 221 -5.11 10.06 -1.77
CA ASN A 221 -5.54 10.36 -3.14
C ASN A 221 -5.19 9.25 -4.13
N ALA A 222 -4.03 8.60 -3.99
CA ALA A 222 -3.66 7.47 -4.83
C ALA A 222 -4.52 6.24 -4.52
N MET A 223 -4.81 5.95 -3.24
CA MET A 223 -5.72 4.88 -2.83
C MET A 223 -7.11 5.08 -3.44
N PHE A 224 -7.61 6.33 -3.51
CA PHE A 224 -8.91 6.61 -4.12
C PHE A 224 -8.91 6.38 -5.64
N ILE A 225 -7.84 6.76 -6.35
CA ILE A 225 -7.69 6.47 -7.78
C ILE A 225 -7.71 4.96 -8.04
N ILE A 226 -7.01 4.16 -7.20
CA ILE A 226 -7.02 2.70 -7.31
C ILE A 226 -8.43 2.15 -7.06
N ALA A 227 -9.11 2.63 -6.02
CA ALA A 227 -10.47 2.20 -5.69
C ALA A 227 -11.47 2.49 -6.82
N ILE A 228 -11.39 3.67 -7.46
CA ILE A 228 -12.23 3.98 -8.62
C ILE A 228 -11.94 3.03 -9.79
N ASN A 229 -10.68 2.74 -10.08
CA ASN A 229 -10.32 1.79 -11.14
C ASN A 229 -10.88 0.39 -10.85
N ASP A 230 -10.74 -0.06 -9.61
CA ASP A 230 -11.24 -1.36 -9.14
C ASP A 230 -12.77 -1.43 -9.21
N PHE A 231 -13.46 -0.36 -8.78
CA PHE A 231 -14.92 -0.29 -8.88
C PHE A 231 -15.41 -0.32 -10.33
N LEU A 232 -14.78 0.46 -11.22
CA LEU A 232 -15.08 0.47 -12.66
C LEU A 232 -14.90 -0.90 -13.33
N GLU A 233 -13.98 -1.73 -12.81
CA GLU A 233 -13.71 -3.08 -13.34
C GLU A 233 -14.79 -4.08 -12.92
N ILE A 234 -15.24 -4.03 -11.65
CA ILE A 234 -16.09 -5.11 -11.10
C ILE A 234 -17.58 -4.79 -11.15
N ALA A 235 -17.98 -3.52 -11.06
CA ALA A 235 -19.36 -3.10 -10.94
C ALA A 235 -20.11 -3.15 -12.29
N ASP A 236 -21.39 -3.41 -12.22
CA ASP A 236 -22.30 -3.30 -13.37
C ASP A 236 -22.83 -1.89 -13.47
N LEU A 237 -22.23 -1.09 -14.36
CA LEU A 237 -22.45 0.34 -14.50
C LEU A 237 -22.94 0.71 -15.89
N SER A 238 -23.91 1.61 -15.96
CA SER A 238 -24.28 2.29 -17.19
C SER A 238 -23.11 3.11 -17.76
N LYS A 239 -23.16 3.46 -19.05
CA LYS A 239 -22.14 4.32 -19.68
C LYS A 239 -22.03 5.69 -18.99
N ALA A 240 -23.12 6.22 -18.46
CA ALA A 240 -23.12 7.50 -17.76
C ALA A 240 -22.39 7.40 -16.41
N GLU A 241 -22.65 6.35 -15.63
CA GLU A 241 -21.96 6.10 -14.36
C GLU A 241 -20.47 5.81 -14.57
N GLN A 242 -20.12 5.02 -15.59
CA GLN A 242 -18.71 4.79 -15.94
C GLN A 242 -17.99 6.09 -16.29
N LYS A 243 -18.66 6.98 -17.05
CA LYS A 243 -18.11 8.29 -17.41
C LYS A 243 -17.94 9.16 -16.17
N HIS A 244 -18.92 9.20 -15.29
CA HIS A 244 -18.88 9.96 -14.04
C HIS A 244 -17.66 9.60 -13.18
N TRP A 245 -17.46 8.32 -12.90
CA TRP A 245 -16.32 7.87 -12.09
C TRP A 245 -14.96 8.07 -12.79
N LYS A 246 -14.90 7.92 -14.12
CA LYS A 246 -13.70 8.25 -14.89
C LYS A 246 -13.35 9.74 -14.80
N ASP A 247 -14.34 10.63 -14.95
CA ASP A 247 -14.14 12.07 -14.87
C ASP A 247 -13.62 12.49 -13.48
N ILE A 248 -14.16 11.90 -12.39
CA ILE A 248 -13.68 12.13 -11.02
C ILE A 248 -12.23 11.67 -10.89
N LYS A 249 -11.92 10.43 -11.29
CA LYS A 249 -10.55 9.88 -11.25
C LYS A 249 -9.56 10.78 -11.99
N ASP A 250 -9.90 11.19 -13.21
CA ASP A 250 -9.02 12.00 -14.04
C ASP A 250 -8.80 13.41 -13.43
N LYS A 251 -9.85 13.97 -12.80
CA LYS A 251 -9.77 15.23 -12.04
C LYS A 251 -8.81 15.09 -10.86
N ILE A 252 -8.95 14.03 -10.04
CA ILE A 252 -8.07 13.76 -8.90
C ILE A 252 -6.63 13.57 -9.38
N ALA A 253 -6.39 12.71 -10.39
CA ALA A 253 -5.06 12.46 -10.92
C ALA A 253 -4.38 13.74 -11.44
N LYS A 254 -5.11 14.59 -12.16
CA LYS A 254 -4.63 15.89 -12.62
C LYS A 254 -4.27 16.80 -11.43
N ASN A 255 -5.10 16.85 -10.40
CA ASN A 255 -4.86 17.70 -9.23
C ASN A 255 -3.71 17.19 -8.35
N VAL A 256 -3.53 15.89 -8.19
CA VAL A 256 -2.34 15.30 -7.58
C VAL A 256 -1.08 15.78 -8.28
N ARG A 257 -1.02 15.66 -9.61
CA ARG A 257 0.14 16.11 -10.39
C ARG A 257 0.36 17.63 -10.31
N LYS A 258 -0.71 18.41 -10.18
CA LYS A 258 -0.63 19.87 -10.08
C LYS A 258 -0.18 20.35 -8.70
N HIS A 259 -0.68 19.73 -7.63
CA HIS A 259 -0.55 20.27 -6.28
C HIS A 259 0.45 19.51 -5.40
N LEU A 260 0.56 18.18 -5.58
CA LEU A 260 1.40 17.33 -4.74
C LEU A 260 2.73 16.92 -5.40
N TRP A 261 2.89 17.12 -6.71
CA TRP A 261 4.12 16.72 -7.39
C TRP A 261 5.13 17.87 -7.47
N ASP A 262 6.25 17.70 -6.80
CA ASP A 262 7.43 18.57 -6.94
C ASP A 262 8.22 18.16 -8.19
N LYS A 263 8.00 18.90 -9.27
CA LYS A 263 8.65 18.64 -10.56
C LYS A 263 10.18 18.84 -10.49
N LYS A 264 10.67 19.77 -9.66
CA LYS A 264 12.11 20.05 -9.54
C LYS A 264 12.85 18.90 -8.89
N ASN A 265 12.27 18.35 -7.85
CA ASN A 265 12.85 17.27 -7.07
C ASN A 265 12.33 15.88 -7.48
N GLU A 266 11.44 15.79 -8.50
CA GLU A 266 10.85 14.54 -9.00
C GLU A 266 10.34 13.64 -7.86
N LYS A 267 9.50 14.20 -6.97
CA LYS A 267 8.90 13.49 -5.84
C LYS A 267 7.56 14.11 -5.47
N PHE A 268 6.78 13.41 -4.65
CA PHE A 268 5.62 14.01 -4.00
C PHE A 268 6.07 14.82 -2.77
N ILE A 269 5.41 15.95 -2.51
CA ILE A 269 5.57 16.70 -1.26
C ILE A 269 4.83 15.92 -0.15
N PRO A 270 5.28 16.00 1.12
CA PRO A 270 4.61 15.32 2.22
C PRO A 270 3.17 15.77 2.41
N HIS A 271 2.95 17.06 2.70
CA HIS A 271 1.64 17.60 3.04
C HIS A 271 1.35 18.95 2.38
N ILE A 272 0.06 19.20 2.09
CA ILE A 272 -0.51 20.55 2.00
C ILE A 272 -1.43 20.72 3.21
N TYR A 273 -1.06 21.59 4.11
CA TYR A 273 -1.83 21.86 5.33
C TYR A 273 -3.07 22.69 5.04
N LEU A 274 -4.20 22.31 5.64
CA LEU A 274 -5.48 23.01 5.49
C LEU A 274 -5.76 23.99 6.64
N ASN A 275 -5.23 23.70 7.84
CA ASN A 275 -5.44 24.49 9.06
C ASN A 275 -4.13 24.78 9.81
N GLY A 276 -2.99 24.76 9.12
CA GLY A 276 -1.66 25.00 9.67
C GLY A 276 -0.84 23.73 9.88
N SER A 277 0.47 23.88 9.95
CA SER A 277 1.41 22.79 10.26
C SER A 277 1.53 22.59 11.77
N PRO A 278 1.57 21.35 12.28
CA PRO A 278 1.88 21.07 13.67
C PRO A 278 3.38 21.24 13.99
N PHE A 279 4.21 21.40 12.96
CA PHE A 279 5.66 21.45 13.08
C PHE A 279 6.19 22.89 13.08
N PRO A 280 7.37 23.15 13.69
CA PRO A 280 7.98 24.48 13.70
C PRO A 280 8.26 25.02 12.28
N ASP A 281 8.12 26.33 12.05
CA ASP A 281 8.39 26.98 10.77
C ASP A 281 9.83 26.79 10.27
N SER A 282 10.78 26.53 11.19
CA SER A 282 12.18 26.25 10.85
C SER A 282 12.40 24.84 10.29
N PHE A 283 11.40 23.97 10.35
CA PHE A 283 11.51 22.61 9.85
C PHE A 283 11.14 22.54 8.36
N ASN A 284 12.10 22.12 7.55
CA ASN A 284 11.88 21.94 6.12
C ASN A 284 11.34 20.55 5.80
N GLU A 285 10.04 20.35 6.04
CA GLU A 285 9.34 19.08 5.75
C GLU A 285 9.45 18.68 4.27
N SER A 286 9.62 19.66 3.37
CA SER A 286 9.73 19.38 1.93
C SER A 286 10.96 18.55 1.54
N GLU A 287 11.93 18.34 2.44
CA GLU A 287 13.06 17.43 2.20
C GLU A 287 12.67 15.96 2.31
N ILE A 288 11.64 15.63 3.08
CA ILE A 288 11.19 14.25 3.32
C ILE A 288 10.70 13.62 2.01
N TYR A 289 11.13 12.39 1.77
CA TYR A 289 10.66 11.53 0.70
C TYR A 289 9.77 10.42 1.29
N TYR A 290 8.52 10.38 0.89
CA TYR A 290 7.56 9.35 1.29
C TYR A 290 7.66 8.13 0.37
N HIS A 291 8.14 6.99 0.92
CA HIS A 291 8.28 5.74 0.17
C HIS A 291 6.92 5.09 -0.07
N GLY A 292 6.09 5.01 0.97
CA GLY A 292 4.80 4.34 0.92
C GLY A 292 3.84 5.01 -0.06
N GLY A 293 3.59 6.30 0.13
CA GLY A 293 2.73 7.09 -0.75
C GLY A 293 3.21 7.11 -2.20
N THR A 294 4.55 7.12 -2.41
CA THR A 294 5.12 7.02 -3.76
C THR A 294 4.86 5.65 -4.40
N ALA A 295 5.00 4.55 -3.65
CA ALA A 295 4.70 3.20 -4.16
C ALA A 295 3.22 3.06 -4.57
N VAL A 296 2.30 3.59 -3.74
CA VAL A 296 0.86 3.59 -4.02
C VAL A 296 0.51 4.51 -5.19
N ALA A 297 1.18 5.66 -5.33
CA ALA A 297 1.03 6.54 -6.49
C ALA A 297 1.45 5.87 -7.81
N ILE A 298 2.50 5.06 -7.78
CA ILE A 298 2.91 4.26 -8.94
C ILE A 298 1.85 3.20 -9.27
N GLU A 299 1.30 2.54 -8.25
CA GLU A 299 0.20 1.58 -8.41
C GLU A 299 -1.04 2.23 -9.03
N ALA A 300 -1.37 3.45 -8.60
CA ALA A 300 -2.44 4.27 -9.17
C ALA A 300 -2.19 4.72 -10.64
N GLY A 301 -0.97 4.51 -11.17
CA GLY A 301 -0.60 4.91 -12.53
C GLY A 301 -0.27 6.39 -12.68
N LEU A 302 0.08 7.08 -11.60
CA LEU A 302 0.37 8.52 -11.59
C LEU A 302 1.76 8.86 -12.12
N LEU A 303 2.67 7.89 -12.23
CA LEU A 303 4.03 8.07 -12.70
C LEU A 303 4.30 7.31 -14.00
N SER A 304 5.04 7.92 -14.91
CA SER A 304 5.59 7.27 -16.10
C SER A 304 6.71 6.28 -15.74
N LYS A 305 7.04 5.35 -16.66
CA LYS A 305 8.15 4.40 -16.44
C LYS A 305 9.48 5.08 -16.13
N ALA A 306 9.75 6.26 -16.72
CA ALA A 306 10.96 7.02 -16.43
C ALA A 306 10.95 7.54 -14.98
N GLU A 307 9.83 8.10 -14.52
CA GLU A 307 9.65 8.57 -13.15
C GLU A 307 9.71 7.42 -12.14
N VAL A 308 9.17 6.24 -12.47
CA VAL A 308 9.29 5.03 -11.62
C VAL A 308 10.74 4.63 -11.41
N LYS A 309 11.58 4.69 -12.46
CA LYS A 309 13.04 4.44 -12.31
C LYS A 309 13.71 5.45 -11.39
N VAL A 310 13.34 6.73 -11.51
CA VAL A 310 13.87 7.79 -10.64
C VAL A 310 13.41 7.55 -9.19
N ALA A 311 12.14 7.24 -8.98
CA ALA A 311 11.60 6.94 -7.66
C ALA A 311 12.33 5.77 -6.99
N TYR A 312 12.53 4.66 -7.70
CA TYR A 312 13.26 3.50 -7.18
C TYR A 312 14.70 3.83 -6.80
N ARG A 313 15.43 4.56 -7.67
CA ARG A 313 16.79 5.00 -7.36
C ARG A 313 16.84 5.87 -6.10
N LYS A 314 15.90 6.81 -5.92
CA LYS A 314 15.79 7.63 -4.71
C LYS A 314 15.53 6.78 -3.47
N MET A 315 14.65 5.79 -3.55
CA MET A 315 14.42 4.85 -2.45
C MET A 315 15.71 4.09 -2.08
N GLN A 316 16.47 3.61 -3.07
CA GLN A 316 17.77 2.96 -2.83
C GLN A 316 18.81 3.92 -2.20
N GLU A 317 18.86 5.17 -2.65
CA GLU A 317 19.74 6.19 -2.07
C GLU A 317 19.36 6.48 -0.60
N ASN A 318 18.07 6.56 -0.31
CA ASN A 318 17.56 6.76 1.05
C ASN A 318 17.88 5.57 1.96
N VAL A 319 17.71 4.36 1.49
CA VAL A 319 18.10 3.13 2.20
C VAL A 319 19.58 3.16 2.59
N LYS A 320 20.47 3.54 1.65
CA LYS A 320 21.90 3.68 1.92
C LYS A 320 22.19 4.76 2.96
N LYS A 321 21.56 5.95 2.85
CA LYS A 321 21.75 7.07 3.78
C LYS A 321 21.23 6.77 5.18
N ALA A 322 20.09 6.05 5.27
CA ALA A 322 19.50 5.61 6.52
C ALA A 322 20.20 4.38 7.13
N ASN A 323 21.13 3.75 6.40
CA ASN A 323 21.68 2.44 6.75
C ASN A 323 20.58 1.40 7.02
N ALA A 324 19.50 1.45 6.23
CA ALA A 324 18.37 0.55 6.33
C ALA A 324 18.57 -0.72 5.48
N ALA A 325 17.80 -1.75 5.76
CA ALA A 325 17.97 -3.05 5.11
C ALA A 325 17.25 -3.14 3.75
N THR A 326 16.08 -2.50 3.60
CA THR A 326 15.24 -2.64 2.40
C THR A 326 14.55 -1.34 2.01
N ILE A 327 13.97 -1.30 0.80
CA ILE A 327 13.13 -0.20 0.33
C ILE A 327 11.77 -0.11 1.06
N GLY A 328 11.52 -0.99 2.02
CA GLY A 328 10.41 -0.87 2.97
C GLY A 328 10.59 0.26 3.98
N LEU A 329 11.76 0.91 4.04
CA LEU A 329 11.95 2.17 4.76
C LEU A 329 10.82 3.13 4.42
N THR A 330 10.08 3.62 5.43
CA THR A 330 8.86 4.39 5.16
C THR A 330 9.15 5.78 4.60
N ILE A 331 10.11 6.48 5.20
CA ILE A 331 10.49 7.86 4.82
C ILE A 331 11.99 8.11 5.01
N TYR A 332 12.52 9.11 4.33
CA TYR A 332 13.86 9.67 4.58
C TYR A 332 13.96 11.12 4.05
N PRO A 333 14.59 12.08 4.80
CA PRO A 333 14.94 11.96 6.22
C PRO A 333 13.72 11.73 7.11
N VAL A 334 13.96 11.29 8.36
CA VAL A 334 12.89 11.04 9.32
C VAL A 334 12.49 12.33 10.05
N TYR A 335 11.28 12.37 10.61
CA TYR A 335 10.88 13.46 11.49
C TYR A 335 11.75 13.46 12.77
N PRO A 336 12.17 14.62 13.26
CA PRO A 336 12.99 14.75 14.46
C PRO A 336 12.32 14.19 15.72
N GLN A 337 13.14 13.81 16.69
CA GLN A 337 12.66 13.40 18.01
C GLN A 337 11.76 14.47 18.65
N GLY A 338 10.62 14.07 19.17
CA GLY A 338 9.68 14.96 19.86
C GLY A 338 8.68 15.69 18.96
N PHE A 339 8.68 15.43 17.65
CA PHE A 339 7.67 15.98 16.73
C PHE A 339 6.31 15.28 16.86
N PHE A 340 6.31 14.04 17.31
CA PHE A 340 5.12 13.27 17.64
C PHE A 340 5.05 13.07 19.14
N LYS A 341 3.89 13.31 19.78
CA LYS A 341 3.68 13.04 21.19
C LYS A 341 3.74 11.55 21.51
N ASN A 342 3.35 10.70 20.55
CA ASN A 342 3.45 9.25 20.70
C ASN A 342 4.93 8.83 20.76
N GLY A 343 5.35 8.28 21.90
CA GLY A 343 6.73 7.85 22.13
C GLY A 343 7.22 6.73 21.21
N GLY A 344 6.32 6.00 20.55
CA GLY A 344 6.65 5.00 19.50
C GLY A 344 7.07 5.61 18.17
N MET A 345 6.85 6.92 17.96
CA MET A 345 7.14 7.63 16.73
C MET A 345 8.50 8.34 16.72
N GLY A 346 9.45 7.87 17.49
CA GLY A 346 10.84 8.37 17.44
C GLY A 346 11.50 8.12 16.08
N PRO A 347 12.65 8.78 15.80
CA PRO A 347 13.39 8.58 14.56
C PRO A 347 13.71 7.10 14.30
N TYR A 348 13.46 6.64 13.07
CA TYR A 348 13.64 5.26 12.63
C TYR A 348 12.80 4.21 13.41
N SER A 349 11.69 4.65 13.99
CA SER A 349 10.78 3.78 14.73
C SER A 349 9.40 3.81 14.11
N TYR A 350 8.72 2.67 14.11
CA TYR A 350 7.36 2.48 13.62
C TYR A 350 7.17 3.12 12.24
N GLN A 351 6.20 4.02 12.08
CA GLN A 351 5.94 4.71 10.81
C GLN A 351 6.99 5.78 10.48
N ASN A 352 7.70 6.33 11.46
CA ASN A 352 8.71 7.37 11.28
C ASN A 352 10.09 6.80 10.90
N GLY A 353 10.18 6.18 9.73
CA GLY A 353 11.42 5.62 9.20
C GLY A 353 11.70 4.17 9.63
N GLY A 354 10.72 3.47 10.17
CA GLY A 354 10.78 2.00 10.25
C GLY A 354 10.73 1.37 8.86
N ASP A 355 11.18 0.13 8.75
CA ASP A 355 11.19 -0.63 7.50
C ASP A 355 9.97 -1.56 7.44
N TRP A 356 9.01 -1.23 6.59
CA TRP A 356 7.75 -1.94 6.41
C TRP A 356 7.73 -2.65 5.06
N THR A 357 7.83 -3.97 5.07
CA THR A 357 7.70 -4.79 3.85
C THR A 357 6.39 -4.50 3.12
N TRP A 358 5.35 -4.09 3.82
CA TRP A 358 4.06 -3.78 3.26
C TRP A 358 4.15 -2.82 2.06
N PHE A 359 4.89 -1.73 2.17
CA PHE A 359 5.11 -0.82 1.04
C PHE A 359 6.23 -1.27 0.11
N GLY A 360 7.29 -1.84 0.66
CA GLY A 360 8.38 -2.39 -0.15
C GLY A 360 7.88 -3.46 -1.11
N GLY A 361 7.04 -4.38 -0.65
CA GLY A 361 6.41 -5.41 -1.49
C GLY A 361 5.51 -4.83 -2.57
N ARG A 362 4.72 -3.79 -2.26
CA ARG A 362 3.91 -3.07 -3.26
C ARG A 362 4.79 -2.41 -4.32
N MET A 363 5.89 -1.75 -3.92
CA MET A 363 6.85 -1.17 -4.87
C MET A 363 7.46 -2.23 -5.77
N ILE A 364 7.82 -3.40 -5.25
CA ILE A 364 8.35 -4.52 -6.03
C ILE A 364 7.35 -4.98 -7.09
N SER A 365 6.07 -5.15 -6.74
CA SER A 365 5.00 -5.47 -7.71
C SER A 365 4.92 -4.41 -8.83
N GLN A 366 5.11 -3.13 -8.51
CA GLN A 366 5.12 -2.09 -9.53
C GLN A 366 6.37 -2.13 -10.41
N LEU A 367 7.55 -2.39 -9.85
CA LEU A 367 8.77 -2.62 -10.66
C LEU A 367 8.54 -3.74 -11.68
N ILE A 368 7.92 -4.85 -11.27
CA ILE A 368 7.55 -5.97 -12.15
C ILE A 368 6.56 -5.52 -13.23
N ARG A 369 5.52 -4.78 -12.85
CA ARG A 369 4.49 -4.24 -13.76
C ARG A 369 5.10 -3.38 -14.85
N TYR A 370 6.06 -2.52 -14.50
CA TYR A 370 6.76 -1.64 -15.43
C TYR A 370 7.91 -2.32 -16.20
N GLY A 371 8.14 -3.62 -15.99
CA GLY A 371 9.17 -4.40 -16.67
C GLY A 371 10.59 -4.08 -16.19
N LEU A 372 10.73 -3.67 -14.92
CA LEU A 372 11.99 -3.41 -14.21
C LEU A 372 12.31 -4.64 -13.34
N ILE A 373 12.59 -5.75 -14.00
CA ILE A 373 12.62 -7.06 -13.36
C ILE A 373 13.89 -7.27 -12.53
N ASP A 374 15.01 -6.78 -13.02
CA ASP A 374 16.28 -6.91 -12.30
C ASP A 374 16.23 -6.10 -11.01
N GLU A 375 15.69 -4.88 -11.09
CA GLU A 375 15.44 -4.01 -9.95
C GLU A 375 14.45 -4.62 -8.95
N ALA A 376 13.42 -5.31 -9.44
CA ALA A 376 12.46 -6.02 -8.60
C ALA A 376 13.12 -7.19 -7.85
N CYS A 377 13.97 -7.99 -8.52
CA CYS A 377 14.70 -9.08 -7.89
C CYS A 377 15.69 -8.56 -6.83
N GLU A 378 16.44 -7.50 -7.14
CA GLU A 378 17.36 -6.85 -6.21
C GLU A 378 16.63 -6.37 -4.94
N ALA A 379 15.46 -5.75 -5.09
CA ALA A 379 14.66 -5.25 -3.98
C ALA A 379 13.98 -6.36 -3.17
N LEU A 380 13.60 -7.47 -3.82
CA LEU A 380 12.89 -8.58 -3.19
C LEU A 380 13.82 -9.43 -2.31
N GLU A 381 15.05 -9.67 -2.75
CA GLU A 381 15.97 -10.60 -2.08
C GLU A 381 16.18 -10.33 -0.59
N PRO A 382 16.51 -9.10 -0.14
CA PRO A 382 16.72 -8.83 1.29
C PRO A 382 15.44 -9.00 2.12
N MET A 383 14.25 -8.82 1.52
CA MET A 383 12.98 -9.08 2.19
C MET A 383 12.73 -10.59 2.37
N LEU A 384 13.09 -11.41 1.38
CA LEU A 384 13.03 -12.87 1.51
C LEU A 384 13.99 -13.35 2.60
N ASP A 385 15.23 -12.85 2.59
CA ASP A 385 16.27 -13.24 3.56
C ASP A 385 15.86 -12.95 5.00
N ARG A 386 15.20 -11.78 5.26
CA ARG A 386 14.74 -11.47 6.62
C ARG A 386 13.61 -12.37 7.10
N VAL A 387 12.67 -12.75 6.21
CA VAL A 387 11.60 -13.71 6.55
C VAL A 387 12.18 -15.08 6.89
N LEU A 388 13.14 -15.56 6.09
CA LEU A 388 13.82 -16.83 6.34
C LEU A 388 14.65 -16.81 7.63
N LYS A 389 15.40 -15.74 7.86
CA LYS A 389 16.20 -15.54 9.07
C LYS A 389 15.35 -15.53 10.34
N ASN A 390 14.25 -14.76 10.32
CA ASN A 390 13.36 -14.59 11.47
C ASN A 390 12.29 -15.70 11.56
N LYS A 391 12.22 -16.61 10.57
CA LYS A 391 11.27 -17.72 10.49
C LYS A 391 9.81 -17.25 10.56
N GLY A 392 9.49 -16.06 10.03
CA GLY A 392 8.15 -15.49 10.10
C GLY A 392 8.06 -14.08 9.53
N PHE A 393 6.83 -13.57 9.57
CA PHE A 393 6.46 -12.25 9.09
C PHE A 393 6.18 -11.35 10.27
N TYR A 394 6.66 -10.11 10.22
CA TYR A 394 6.53 -9.13 11.29
C TYR A 394 5.96 -7.82 10.73
N GLU A 395 5.36 -7.03 11.59
CA GLU A 395 4.70 -5.79 11.21
C GLU A 395 5.69 -4.79 10.59
N TRP A 396 6.83 -4.57 11.28
CA TRP A 396 7.89 -3.70 10.78
C TRP A 396 9.25 -4.13 11.33
N TYR A 397 10.31 -3.49 10.87
CA TYR A 397 11.69 -3.75 11.25
C TYR A 397 12.43 -2.44 11.53
N THR A 398 13.39 -2.49 12.43
CA THR A 398 14.35 -1.39 12.60
C THR A 398 15.29 -1.31 11.39
N PRO A 399 16.01 -0.17 11.17
CA PRO A 399 16.99 -0.08 10.08
C PRO A 399 18.04 -1.21 10.10
N ASP A 400 18.46 -1.65 11.28
CA ASP A 400 19.36 -2.80 11.45
C ASP A 400 18.67 -4.17 11.32
N ASN A 401 17.48 -4.19 10.75
CA ASN A 401 16.71 -5.38 10.35
C ASN A 401 16.25 -6.28 11.52
N LYS A 402 15.98 -5.70 12.69
CA LYS A 402 15.39 -6.41 13.82
C LYS A 402 13.86 -6.35 13.73
N PRO A 403 13.16 -7.48 13.89
CA PRO A 403 11.70 -7.51 13.83
C PRO A 403 11.07 -6.77 15.00
N GLN A 404 9.98 -6.06 14.74
CA GLN A 404 9.21 -5.25 15.68
C GLN A 404 7.71 -5.40 15.42
N GLY A 405 6.90 -4.87 16.33
CA GLY A 405 5.45 -4.91 16.25
C GLY A 405 4.88 -6.32 16.38
N SER A 406 3.77 -6.57 15.72
CA SER A 406 3.09 -7.87 15.75
C SER A 406 3.85 -8.92 14.95
N ALA A 407 4.03 -10.10 15.51
CA ALA A 407 4.46 -11.29 14.78
C ALA A 407 3.28 -11.90 14.00
N SER A 408 3.58 -12.86 13.13
CA SER A 408 2.59 -13.50 12.25
C SER A 408 1.79 -12.47 11.44
N PHE A 409 2.46 -11.42 10.97
CA PHE A 409 1.83 -10.27 10.33
C PHE A 409 1.41 -10.60 8.89
N ARG A 410 0.10 -10.67 8.68
CA ARG A 410 -0.49 -11.11 7.39
C ARG A 410 -0.35 -10.07 6.30
N GLY A 411 -0.25 -8.79 6.66
CA GLY A 411 0.01 -7.71 5.70
C GLY A 411 1.34 -7.90 4.96
N GLU A 412 2.45 -8.20 5.68
CA GLU A 412 3.75 -8.53 5.08
C GLU A 412 3.66 -9.79 4.21
N ALA A 413 3.04 -10.86 4.74
CA ALA A 413 2.89 -12.12 4.02
C ALA A 413 2.13 -11.93 2.69
N GLY A 414 1.06 -11.15 2.71
CA GLY A 414 0.22 -10.89 1.54
C GLY A 414 0.94 -10.14 0.42
N VAL A 415 1.66 -9.08 0.76
CA VAL A 415 2.37 -8.28 -0.24
C VAL A 415 3.57 -9.02 -0.82
N LEU A 416 4.32 -9.80 -0.03
CA LEU A 416 5.42 -10.63 -0.54
C LEU A 416 4.91 -11.76 -1.42
N TRP A 417 3.84 -12.45 -1.00
CA TRP A 417 3.21 -13.47 -1.84
C TRP A 417 2.78 -12.91 -3.19
N THR A 418 2.20 -11.69 -3.19
CA THR A 418 1.77 -11.01 -4.42
C THR A 418 2.97 -10.69 -5.31
N ALA A 419 4.02 -10.07 -4.77
CA ALA A 419 5.23 -9.72 -5.51
C ALA A 419 5.92 -10.96 -6.12
N ILE A 420 6.02 -12.06 -5.36
CA ILE A 420 6.58 -13.34 -5.85
C ILE A 420 5.71 -13.89 -6.99
N THR A 421 4.39 -13.91 -6.81
CA THR A 421 3.44 -14.41 -7.82
C THR A 421 3.47 -13.56 -9.10
N ASP A 422 3.57 -12.23 -8.98
CA ASP A 422 3.70 -11.33 -10.12
C ASP A 422 5.01 -11.59 -10.90
N LEU A 423 6.11 -11.85 -10.17
CA LEU A 423 7.39 -12.19 -10.78
C LEU A 423 7.34 -13.54 -11.53
N GLU A 424 6.63 -14.52 -10.99
CA GLU A 424 6.42 -15.84 -11.65
C GLU A 424 5.63 -15.71 -12.95
N LYS A 425 4.54 -14.93 -12.95
CA LYS A 425 3.71 -14.70 -14.14
C LYS A 425 4.45 -14.01 -15.29
N LYS A 426 5.49 -13.23 -15.01
CA LYS A 426 6.31 -12.58 -16.05
C LYS A 426 7.32 -13.53 -16.72
N LYS A 427 7.39 -14.79 -16.27
CA LYS A 427 8.24 -15.85 -16.89
C LYS A 427 7.49 -16.65 -17.96
N SER A 428 6.15 -16.66 -17.90
CA SER A 428 5.27 -17.27 -18.89
C SER A 428 4.89 -16.29 -19.99
#